data_1855ec680e8414e65cd9878e7b2c655e
#
_entry.id   1855ec680e8414e65cd9878e7b2c655e
#
_cell.length_a   1.000
_cell.length_b   1.000
_cell.length_c   1.000
_cell.angle_alpha   90.00
_cell.angle_beta   90.00
_cell.angle_gamma   90.00
#
_symmetry.space_group_name_H-M   'P 1'
#
loop_
_entity.id
_entity.type
_entity.pdbx_description
1 polymer ?
#
loop_
_entity_poly.entity_id
_entity_poly.type
_entity_poly.pdbx_seq_one_letter_code
_entity_poly.pdbx_strand_id
1 'polypeptide(L)'
;MEKRIRFTIILVLILIVVIAFSFQSKEKKEYLVYNEALDKTAVTVDDVSLTLKDIAFYVAYEEKTVQEQAILYNPDNPRQYWNVYTDGQFVKLTAKQAALDMAVHDEIFYQMAVAEEIGRAHV
;
A
#
# COMPACT_ATOMS: atom_id res chain seq x y z
N MET A 1 -53.49 12.72 13.60
CA MET A 1 -52.81 11.43 13.50
C MET A 1 -52.13 11.20 12.14
N GLU A 2 -52.76 11.54 11.03
CA GLU A 2 -52.17 11.35 9.69
C GLU A 2 -50.90 12.16 9.44
N LYS A 3 -50.78 13.37 9.97
CA LYS A 3 -49.57 14.21 9.82
C LYS A 3 -48.36 13.65 10.57
N ARG A 4 -48.56 13.00 11.71
CA ARG A 4 -47.47 12.37 12.48
C ARG A 4 -46.93 11.11 11.79
N ILE A 5 -47.82 10.31 11.22
CA ILE A 5 -47.46 9.08 10.47
C ILE A 5 -46.71 9.45 9.20
N ARG A 6 -47.16 10.48 8.46
CA ARG A 6 -46.45 10.97 7.27
C ARG A 6 -45.07 11.52 7.61
N PHE A 7 -44.94 12.27 8.67
CA PHE A 7 -43.66 12.80 9.15
C PHE A 7 -42.70 11.68 9.54
N THR A 8 -43.17 10.66 10.23
CA THR A 8 -42.38 9.48 10.63
C THR A 8 -41.91 8.68 9.42
N ILE A 9 -42.76 8.48 8.40
CA ILE A 9 -42.44 7.79 7.16
C ILE A 9 -41.35 8.56 6.38
N ILE A 10 -41.47 9.88 6.28
CA ILE A 10 -40.47 10.73 5.62
C ILE A 10 -39.14 10.66 6.35
N LEU A 11 -39.13 10.66 7.66
CA LEU A 11 -37.94 10.58 8.49
C LEU A 11 -37.24 9.22 8.33
N VAL A 12 -37.97 8.13 8.26
CA VAL A 12 -37.45 6.78 8.00
C VAL A 12 -36.88 6.68 6.60
N LEU A 13 -37.52 7.26 5.58
CA LEU A 13 -37.03 7.29 4.21
C LEU A 13 -35.70 8.06 4.10
N ILE A 14 -35.59 9.21 4.77
CA ILE A 14 -34.35 9.99 4.83
C ILE A 14 -33.22 9.17 5.48
N LEU A 15 -33.52 8.45 6.57
CA LEU A 15 -32.55 7.59 7.26
C LEU A 15 -32.04 6.46 6.35
N ILE A 16 -32.92 5.83 5.59
CA ILE A 16 -32.56 4.78 4.62
C ILE A 16 -31.67 5.35 3.53
N VAL A 17 -31.95 6.53 3.00
CA VAL A 17 -31.11 7.19 1.99
C VAL A 17 -29.73 7.50 2.55
N VAL A 18 -29.63 8.00 3.77
CA VAL A 18 -28.35 8.30 4.44
C VAL A 18 -27.53 7.03 4.65
N ILE A 19 -28.16 5.92 5.06
CA ILE A 19 -27.48 4.63 5.22
C ILE A 19 -26.99 4.10 3.86
N ALA A 20 -27.82 4.17 2.81
CA ALA A 20 -27.44 3.75 1.46
C ALA A 20 -26.27 4.59 0.92
N PHE A 21 -26.27 5.90 1.16
CA PHE A 21 -25.16 6.79 0.78
C PHE A 21 -23.86 6.47 1.54
N SER A 22 -23.96 6.14 2.82
CA SER A 22 -22.82 5.73 3.63
C SER A 22 -22.21 4.40 3.16
N PHE A 23 -23.05 3.47 2.70
CA PHE A 23 -22.61 2.20 2.11
C PHE A 23 -21.89 2.41 0.78
N GLN A 24 -22.41 3.26 -0.10
CA GLN A 24 -21.78 3.58 -1.39
C GLN A 24 -20.44 4.30 -1.21
N SER A 25 -20.29 5.17 -0.23
CA SER A 25 -19.02 5.84 0.03
C SER A 25 -17.95 4.90 0.59
N LYS A 26 -18.32 3.80 1.24
CA LYS A 26 -17.40 2.75 1.69
C LYS A 26 -16.93 1.83 0.54
N GLU A 27 -17.77 1.62 -0.47
CA GLU A 27 -17.41 0.83 -1.66
C GLU A 27 -16.47 1.58 -2.62
N LYS A 28 -16.41 2.91 -2.53
CA LYS A 28 -15.48 3.75 -3.29
C LYS A 28 -14.07 3.86 -2.68
N LYS A 29 -13.69 3.06 -1.70
CA LYS A 29 -12.29 2.86 -1.40
C LYS A 29 -11.67 2.23 -2.65
N GLU A 30 -10.92 3.02 -3.40
CA GLU A 30 -10.13 2.56 -4.52
C GLU A 30 -9.25 1.40 -4.04
N TYR A 31 -9.73 0.18 -4.27
CA TYR A 31 -8.82 -0.96 -4.26
C TYR A 31 -7.87 -0.71 -5.42
N LEU A 32 -6.63 -0.45 -5.09
CA LEU A 32 -5.55 -0.47 -6.08
C LEU A 32 -5.66 -1.83 -6.77
N VAL A 33 -6.20 -1.85 -7.98
CA VAL A 33 -6.18 -3.06 -8.78
C VAL A 33 -4.71 -3.30 -9.11
N TYR A 34 -4.12 -4.25 -8.44
CA TYR A 34 -2.68 -4.55 -8.50
C TYR A 34 -2.17 -4.60 -9.95
N ASN A 35 -2.94 -5.25 -10.84
CA ASN A 35 -2.57 -5.36 -12.25
C ASN A 35 -2.55 -4.02 -13.00
N GLU A 36 -3.42 -3.08 -12.64
CA GLU A 36 -3.46 -1.74 -13.26
C GLU A 36 -2.38 -0.82 -12.70
N ALA A 37 -1.93 -1.07 -11.48
CA ALA A 37 -0.93 -0.26 -10.79
C ALA A 37 0.52 -0.67 -11.11
N LEU A 38 0.75 -1.83 -11.73
CA LEU A 38 2.10 -2.37 -11.98
C LEU A 38 2.98 -1.44 -12.81
N ASP A 39 2.39 -0.68 -13.73
CA ASP A 39 3.12 0.24 -14.61
C ASP A 39 3.28 1.64 -14.00
N LYS A 40 2.73 1.90 -12.83
CA LYS A 40 2.88 3.18 -12.15
C LYS A 40 4.25 3.31 -11.51
N THR A 41 4.85 4.50 -11.64
CA THR A 41 6.12 4.80 -10.99
C THR A 41 5.97 4.77 -9.46
N ALA A 42 6.79 3.96 -8.81
CA ALA A 42 6.84 3.86 -7.35
C ALA A 42 7.92 4.77 -6.76
N VAL A 43 9.08 4.84 -7.41
CA VAL A 43 10.23 5.62 -6.96
C VAL A 43 11.08 6.00 -8.17
N THR A 44 11.76 7.14 -8.08
CA THR A 44 12.70 7.60 -9.10
C THR A 44 14.10 7.68 -8.50
N VAL A 45 15.08 7.10 -9.18
CA VAL A 45 16.50 7.13 -8.82
C VAL A 45 17.25 7.81 -9.96
N ASP A 46 17.69 9.04 -9.74
CA ASP A 46 18.21 9.94 -10.77
C ASP A 46 17.22 10.04 -11.94
N ASP A 47 17.60 9.65 -13.15
CA ASP A 47 16.74 9.70 -14.33
C ASP A 47 15.94 8.40 -14.55
N VAL A 48 16.08 7.41 -13.68
CA VAL A 48 15.44 6.11 -13.81
C VAL A 48 14.21 6.03 -12.91
N SER A 49 13.05 5.78 -13.53
CA SER A 49 11.80 5.54 -12.83
C SER A 49 11.59 4.03 -12.63
N LEU A 50 11.44 3.61 -11.37
CA LEU A 50 11.10 2.23 -11.02
C LEU A 50 9.59 2.12 -10.82
N THR A 51 8.97 1.21 -11.54
CA THR A 51 7.55 0.92 -11.42
C THR A 51 7.26 -0.03 -10.27
N LEU A 52 5.99 -0.18 -9.90
CA LEU A 52 5.59 -1.19 -8.92
C LEU A 52 6.00 -2.60 -9.34
N LYS A 53 5.98 -2.90 -10.64
CA LYS A 53 6.46 -4.17 -11.19
C LYS A 53 7.95 -4.37 -10.90
N ASP A 54 8.76 -3.33 -11.06
CA ASP A 54 10.21 -3.39 -10.83
C ASP A 54 10.54 -3.64 -9.36
N ILE A 55 9.76 -3.11 -8.44
CA ILE A 55 9.99 -3.26 -6.99
C ILE A 55 9.17 -4.39 -6.36
N ALA A 56 8.35 -5.12 -7.13
CA ALA A 56 7.46 -6.14 -6.61
C ALA A 56 8.18 -7.23 -5.80
N PHE A 57 9.38 -7.61 -6.19
CA PHE A 57 10.21 -8.56 -5.46
C PHE A 57 10.50 -8.07 -4.03
N TYR A 58 10.90 -6.81 -3.88
CA TYR A 58 11.23 -6.24 -2.57
C TYR A 58 9.99 -6.10 -1.68
N VAL A 59 8.86 -5.72 -2.27
CA VAL A 59 7.57 -5.65 -1.58
C VAL A 59 7.18 -7.04 -1.07
N ALA A 60 7.25 -8.07 -1.91
CA ALA A 60 6.93 -9.44 -1.54
C ALA A 60 7.87 -9.98 -0.45
N TYR A 61 9.15 -9.65 -0.54
CA TYR A 61 10.14 -10.04 0.47
C TYR A 61 9.83 -9.42 1.83
N GLU A 62 9.56 -8.12 1.89
CA GLU A 62 9.21 -7.43 3.14
C GLU A 62 7.86 -7.90 3.68
N GLU A 63 6.88 -8.10 2.81
CA GLU A 63 5.58 -8.63 3.21
C GLU A 63 5.72 -9.99 3.89
N LYS A 64 6.50 -10.89 3.32
CA LYS A 64 6.78 -12.19 3.91
C LYS A 64 7.46 -12.06 5.27
N THR A 65 8.49 -11.24 5.37
CA THR A 65 9.26 -11.02 6.60
C THR A 65 8.37 -10.48 7.72
N VAL A 66 7.57 -9.47 7.43
CA VAL A 66 6.65 -8.87 8.41
C VAL A 66 5.53 -9.84 8.77
N GLN A 67 5.02 -10.62 7.81
CA GLN A 67 3.97 -11.61 8.08
C GLN A 67 4.46 -12.71 9.02
N GLU A 68 5.69 -13.17 8.88
CA GLU A 68 6.30 -14.12 9.81
C GLU A 68 6.38 -13.54 11.23
N GLN A 69 6.79 -12.30 11.36
CA GLN A 69 6.80 -11.59 12.65
C GLN A 69 5.38 -11.37 13.20
N ALA A 70 4.42 -11.07 12.34
CA ALA A 70 3.03 -10.88 12.70
C ALA A 70 2.40 -12.14 13.30
N ILE A 71 2.70 -13.30 12.74
CA ILE A 71 2.23 -14.60 13.24
C ILE A 71 2.82 -14.88 14.63
N LEU A 72 4.08 -14.53 14.86
CA LEU A 72 4.71 -14.66 16.17
C LEU A 72 4.13 -13.70 17.20
N TYR A 73 3.79 -12.49 16.77
CA TYR A 73 3.22 -11.47 17.66
C TYR A 73 1.80 -11.81 18.10
N ASN A 74 0.94 -12.18 17.18
CA ASN A 74 -0.44 -12.57 17.45
C ASN A 74 -0.92 -13.59 16.42
N PRO A 75 -0.81 -14.90 16.70
CA PRO A 75 -1.22 -15.94 15.76
C PRO A 75 -2.71 -15.93 15.45
N ASP A 76 -3.55 -15.43 16.37
CA ASP A 76 -5.00 -15.36 16.18
C ASP A 76 -5.43 -14.21 15.26
N ASN A 77 -4.65 -13.13 15.23
CA ASN A 77 -4.90 -11.98 14.35
C ASN A 77 -3.58 -11.33 13.90
N PRO A 78 -2.89 -11.93 12.92
CA PRO A 78 -1.62 -11.40 12.43
C PRO A 78 -1.73 -9.99 11.84
N ARG A 79 -2.88 -9.63 11.27
CA ARG A 79 -3.11 -8.29 10.69
C ARG A 79 -2.93 -7.16 11.69
N GLN A 80 -3.15 -7.41 12.97
CA GLN A 80 -2.98 -6.42 14.02
C GLN A 80 -1.55 -5.88 14.07
N TYR A 81 -0.55 -6.72 13.80
CA TYR A 81 0.86 -6.35 13.83
C TYR A 81 1.19 -5.23 12.83
N TRP A 82 0.57 -5.24 11.65
CA TRP A 82 0.78 -4.21 10.63
C TRP A 82 0.39 -2.82 11.10
N ASN A 83 -0.51 -2.72 12.07
CA ASN A 83 -0.99 -1.47 12.64
C ASN A 83 -0.34 -1.12 13.99
N VAL A 84 0.66 -1.88 14.41
CA VAL A 84 1.43 -1.56 15.61
C VAL A 84 2.32 -0.35 15.34
N TYR A 85 2.30 0.60 16.27
CA TYR A 85 3.16 1.77 16.26
C TYR A 85 4.41 1.48 17.08
N THR A 86 5.56 1.48 16.46
CA THR A 86 6.85 1.22 17.12
C THR A 86 7.96 1.98 16.38
N ASP A 87 8.98 2.40 17.10
CA ASP A 87 10.12 3.13 16.55
C ASP A 87 9.73 4.40 15.76
N GLY A 88 8.65 5.07 16.17
CA GLY A 88 8.21 6.33 15.59
C GLY A 88 7.26 6.21 14.40
N GLN A 89 6.88 5.00 13.97
CA GLN A 89 5.92 4.81 12.87
C GLN A 89 5.21 3.46 12.94
N PHE A 90 4.17 3.30 12.12
CA PHE A 90 3.47 2.02 12.00
C PHE A 90 4.32 0.99 11.26
N VAL A 91 4.19 -0.28 11.64
CA VAL A 91 4.92 -1.40 11.01
C VAL A 91 4.72 -1.42 9.49
N LYS A 92 3.49 -1.18 9.01
CA LYS A 92 3.20 -1.12 7.57
C LYS A 92 3.99 -0.05 6.82
N LEU A 93 4.26 1.08 7.46
CA LEU A 93 5.06 2.16 6.86
C LEU A 93 6.56 1.83 6.90
N THR A 94 7.02 1.20 7.97
CA THR A 94 8.40 0.72 8.08
C THR A 94 8.70 -0.33 6.99
N ALA A 95 7.78 -1.26 6.77
CA ALA A 95 7.91 -2.28 5.74
C ALA A 95 7.94 -1.66 4.33
N LYS A 96 7.07 -0.70 4.06
CA LYS A 96 7.06 0.04 2.79
C LYS A 96 8.38 0.76 2.56
N GLN A 97 8.87 1.46 3.56
CA GLN A 97 10.14 2.18 3.47
C GLN A 97 11.32 1.23 3.25
N ALA A 98 11.34 0.10 3.95
CA ALA A 98 12.37 -0.91 3.77
C ALA A 98 12.39 -1.48 2.35
N ALA A 99 11.23 -1.77 1.78
CA ALA A 99 11.12 -2.24 0.40
C ALA A 99 11.65 -1.21 -0.60
N LEU A 100 11.28 0.05 -0.45
CA LEU A 100 11.77 1.15 -1.29
C LEU A 100 13.27 1.36 -1.13
N ASP A 101 13.79 1.32 0.07
CA ASP A 101 15.23 1.49 0.34
C ASP A 101 16.05 0.38 -0.32
N MET A 102 15.59 -0.86 -0.25
CA MET A 102 16.25 -1.98 -0.94
C MET A 102 16.25 -1.79 -2.46
N ALA A 103 15.12 -1.40 -3.03
CA ALA A 103 14.99 -1.16 -4.46
C ALA A 103 15.91 -0.04 -4.94
N VAL A 104 15.96 1.07 -4.23
CA VAL A 104 16.84 2.21 -4.53
C VAL A 104 18.30 1.80 -4.42
N HIS A 105 18.65 1.10 -3.36
CA HIS A 105 20.03 0.62 -3.13
C HIS A 105 20.50 -0.28 -4.27
N ASP A 106 19.68 -1.24 -4.67
CA ASP A 106 20.03 -2.16 -5.75
C ASP A 106 20.14 -1.45 -7.10
N GLU A 107 19.26 -0.47 -7.36
CA GLU A 107 19.33 0.33 -8.60
C GLU A 107 20.61 1.18 -8.65
N ILE A 108 21.01 1.78 -7.54
CA ILE A 108 22.27 2.54 -7.45
C ILE A 108 23.46 1.62 -7.75
N PHE A 109 23.50 0.44 -7.15
CA PHE A 109 24.55 -0.55 -7.43
C PHE A 109 24.56 -0.98 -8.89
N TYR A 110 23.40 -1.20 -9.48
CA TYR A 110 23.29 -1.55 -10.89
C TYR A 110 23.86 -0.44 -11.79
N GLN A 111 23.50 0.82 -11.53
CA GLN A 111 24.02 1.97 -12.27
C GLN A 111 25.53 2.10 -12.14
N MET A 112 26.07 1.87 -10.95
CA MET A 112 27.52 1.87 -10.72
C MET A 112 28.22 0.74 -11.48
N ALA A 113 27.65 -0.45 -11.49
CA ALA A 113 28.19 -1.61 -12.20
C ALA A 113 28.18 -1.38 -13.72
N VAL A 114 27.12 -0.82 -14.27
CA VAL A 114 27.03 -0.47 -15.70
C VAL A 114 28.08 0.59 -16.05
N ALA A 115 28.23 1.63 -15.25
CA ALA A 115 29.25 2.67 -15.46
C ALA A 115 30.67 2.09 -15.42
N GLU A 116 30.96 1.16 -14.53
CA GLU A 116 32.24 0.48 -14.42
C GLU A 116 32.52 -0.39 -15.63
N GLU A 117 31.54 -1.15 -16.13
CA GLU A 117 31.70 -1.96 -17.36
C GLU A 117 31.95 -1.08 -18.58
N ILE A 118 31.25 0.06 -18.73
CA ILE A 118 31.50 1.02 -19.79
C ILE A 118 32.92 1.57 -19.68
N GLY A 119 33.36 1.92 -18.46
CA GLY A 119 34.73 2.37 -18.21
C GLY A 119 35.78 1.34 -18.63
N ARG A 120 35.56 0.06 -18.34
CA ARG A 120 36.44 -1.04 -18.75
C ARG A 120 36.47 -1.26 -20.26
N ALA A 121 35.34 -1.09 -20.93
CA ALA A 121 35.23 -1.25 -22.39
C ALA A 121 36.00 -0.17 -23.18
N HIS A 122 36.29 0.96 -22.54
CA HIS A 122 37.02 2.09 -23.16
C HIS A 122 38.51 2.14 -22.83
N VAL A 123 39.02 1.16 -22.10
CA VAL A 123 40.44 1.07 -21.73
C VAL A 123 41.25 0.26 -22.79
#